data_9272e04b6ed13e36127f59ed0e03c151
#
_entry.id   9272e04b6ed13e36127f59ed0e03c151
#
_cell.length_a   1.000
_cell.length_b   1.000
_cell.length_c   1.000
_cell.angle_alpha   90.00
_cell.angle_beta   90.00
_cell.angle_gamma   90.00
#
_symmetry.space_group_name_H-M   'P 1'
#
loop_
_entity.id
_entity.type
_entity.pdbx_description
1 polymer ?
#
loop_
_entity_poly.entity_id
_entity_poly.type
_entity_poly.pdbx_seq_one_letter_code
_entity_poly.pdbx_strand_id
1 'polypeptide(L)'
;GVVEFDDGLNIIQGRSNTGKTWILKCIYYLFSSDKRPFSPLTGYTDIEGVFETERYGTITISRKLDETSAHVTSDNPEVEDGDYETNYSTKKPRYLNDLWIHIIGLDETIEVPSSARYARERISWTNIANTFFVDEDEVDKSESIVIKDPQYETPLIASLYYLLTGDYKKGVPEILKPEVATAKKKGIVDYIEEQVISLNGMKADYIKQLEALGGVDVKQRMQELNDCIKECQQDTNELLEENAAVVKQMATYQKEDANCQVLLDRYEYLISQYKADLQRMDFIAKGEKAVQALPSNNVCPFCGGELGEHDDSYMEAIQAEITRIASEVTVIAATEDDVREEMKAAKARIDELQARRDEIDAALEKKRQEIQSYHANLDKIEDYTRLQSGIDFVNDQLEILGKKKVSELQKKKNPPLYHAKKEFEEYVGTGFNSLLNKILKDCNYRSGYASWDFSIFDILMDGVPKSEAQGKGYRSFLNSVVALMLYQYFNSDDVFLKTGILMIDTPLLGLDESEDTLDGETIKKGLYQYFIDHKGKGQVIIVDNLNMIPALDFEAQGVKVTTYYKDERDGHTYGFMPSWRKDLPKETRQ
;
A
#
# COMPACT_ATOMS: atom_id res chain seq x y z
N GLY A 1 17.80 -27.96 -18.04
CA GLY A 1 18.01 -26.85 -18.99
C GLY A 1 18.52 -25.61 -18.29
N VAL A 2 19.29 -24.82 -18.98
CA VAL A 2 19.77 -23.51 -18.51
C VAL A 2 19.22 -22.46 -19.46
N VAL A 3 18.77 -21.33 -18.90
CA VAL A 3 18.32 -20.15 -19.66
C VAL A 3 18.97 -18.94 -19.04
N GLU A 4 19.58 -18.12 -19.87
CA GLU A 4 20.13 -16.82 -19.47
C GLU A 4 19.24 -15.71 -20.02
N PHE A 5 19.00 -14.71 -19.21
CA PHE A 5 18.21 -13.53 -19.53
C PHE A 5 19.11 -12.29 -19.51
N ASP A 6 18.86 -11.39 -20.45
CA ASP A 6 19.47 -10.07 -20.46
C ASP A 6 18.50 -9.04 -19.87
N ASP A 7 18.99 -7.86 -19.55
CA ASP A 7 18.12 -6.73 -19.21
C ASP A 7 17.17 -6.37 -20.35
N GLY A 8 15.99 -5.87 -20.01
CA GLY A 8 14.98 -5.47 -20.97
C GLY A 8 14.16 -6.65 -21.51
N LEU A 9 14.02 -6.75 -22.83
CA LEU A 9 13.14 -7.72 -23.47
C LEU A 9 13.85 -9.03 -23.80
N ASN A 10 13.31 -10.13 -23.31
CA ASN A 10 13.72 -11.50 -23.61
C ASN A 10 12.57 -12.26 -24.27
N ILE A 11 12.82 -12.85 -25.41
CA ILE A 11 11.85 -13.66 -26.15
C ILE A 11 12.30 -15.13 -26.15
N ILE A 12 11.47 -15.99 -25.64
CA ILE A 12 11.66 -17.43 -25.66
C ILE A 12 10.71 -18.02 -26.68
N GLN A 13 11.23 -18.46 -27.80
CA GLN A 13 10.43 -18.99 -28.89
C GLN A 13 10.70 -20.47 -29.14
N GLY A 14 9.76 -21.15 -29.77
CA GLY A 14 9.90 -22.53 -30.17
C GLY A 14 8.56 -23.16 -30.53
N ARG A 15 8.57 -24.38 -31.04
CA ARG A 15 7.35 -25.14 -31.32
C ARG A 15 6.64 -25.54 -30.04
N SER A 16 5.33 -25.82 -30.12
CA SER A 16 4.56 -26.33 -28.98
C SER A 16 5.20 -27.58 -28.38
N ASN A 17 5.10 -27.77 -27.06
CA ASN A 17 5.66 -28.88 -26.30
C ASN A 17 7.20 -28.91 -26.28
N THR A 18 7.89 -27.78 -26.31
CA THR A 18 9.35 -27.69 -26.08
C THR A 18 9.71 -27.31 -24.65
N GLY A 19 8.74 -27.16 -23.76
CA GLY A 19 8.95 -26.84 -22.33
C GLY A 19 9.14 -25.37 -22.02
N LYS A 20 8.83 -24.48 -22.95
CA LYS A 20 8.98 -23.01 -22.77
C LYS A 20 8.21 -22.47 -21.57
N THR A 21 6.94 -22.83 -21.44
CA THR A 21 6.07 -22.46 -20.33
C THR A 21 6.65 -22.81 -18.96
N TRP A 22 7.38 -23.94 -18.88
CA TRP A 22 8.02 -24.34 -17.63
C TRP A 22 9.10 -23.36 -17.15
N ILE A 23 9.72 -22.62 -18.05
CA ILE A 23 10.72 -21.60 -17.70
C ILE A 23 10.07 -20.52 -16.83
N LEU A 24 8.95 -19.95 -17.29
CA LEU A 24 8.22 -18.94 -16.51
C LEU A 24 7.70 -19.51 -15.19
N LYS A 25 7.17 -20.74 -15.21
CA LYS A 25 6.69 -21.41 -13.99
C LYS A 25 7.83 -21.69 -13.01
N CYS A 26 9.07 -21.95 -13.47
CA CYS A 26 10.25 -22.08 -12.61
C CYS A 26 10.60 -20.75 -11.95
N ILE A 27 10.62 -19.64 -12.69
CA ILE A 27 10.87 -18.30 -12.13
C ILE A 27 9.81 -17.99 -11.08
N TYR A 28 8.53 -18.20 -11.41
CA TYR A 28 7.44 -17.94 -10.47
C TYR A 28 7.49 -18.83 -9.21
N TYR A 29 7.97 -20.07 -9.35
CA TYR A 29 8.21 -20.96 -8.22
C TYR A 29 9.31 -20.43 -7.29
N LEU A 30 10.38 -19.87 -7.84
CA LEU A 30 11.44 -19.22 -7.07
C LEU A 30 10.96 -17.92 -6.39
N PHE A 31 9.88 -17.30 -6.87
CA PHE A 31 9.19 -16.18 -6.21
C PHE A 31 8.34 -16.57 -5.01
N SER A 32 8.56 -17.73 -4.43
CA SER A 32 7.82 -18.26 -3.27
C SER A 32 6.43 -18.84 -3.59
N SER A 33 6.12 -19.13 -4.85
CA SER A 33 4.87 -19.82 -5.21
C SER A 33 4.87 -21.26 -4.71
N ASP A 34 3.72 -21.75 -4.23
CA ASP A 34 3.52 -23.15 -3.84
C ASP A 34 3.18 -24.03 -5.05
N LYS A 35 2.89 -23.44 -6.21
CA LYS A 35 2.57 -24.19 -7.43
C LYS A 35 3.84 -24.76 -8.05
N ARG A 36 4.00 -26.08 -8.00
CA ARG A 36 5.11 -26.77 -8.66
C ARG A 36 5.07 -26.53 -10.17
N PRO A 37 6.19 -26.15 -10.81
CA PRO A 37 6.22 -25.86 -12.24
C PRO A 37 6.00 -27.11 -13.11
N PHE A 38 6.42 -28.27 -12.64
CA PHE A 38 6.27 -29.55 -13.31
C PHE A 38 6.25 -30.69 -12.31
N SER A 39 5.88 -31.90 -12.78
CA SER A 39 5.84 -33.11 -11.96
C SER A 39 7.26 -33.63 -11.65
N PRO A 40 7.54 -34.13 -10.43
CA PRO A 40 8.78 -34.81 -10.09
C PRO A 40 9.07 -36.02 -10.99
N LEU A 41 8.05 -36.60 -11.65
CA LEU A 41 8.20 -37.70 -12.62
C LEU A 41 9.03 -37.32 -13.86
N THR A 42 9.31 -36.04 -14.07
CA THR A 42 10.19 -35.54 -15.12
C THR A 42 11.66 -35.92 -14.89
N GLY A 43 12.02 -36.34 -13.68
CA GLY A 43 13.40 -36.62 -13.28
C GLY A 43 14.21 -35.40 -12.87
N TYR A 44 13.61 -34.20 -12.89
CA TYR A 44 14.19 -32.97 -12.34
C TYR A 44 13.66 -32.76 -10.93
N THR A 45 14.56 -32.45 -9.99
CA THR A 45 14.27 -32.36 -8.57
C THR A 45 14.43 -30.94 -8.03
N ASP A 46 15.30 -30.16 -8.66
CA ASP A 46 15.71 -28.86 -8.16
C ASP A 46 15.58 -27.78 -9.24
N ILE A 47 15.35 -26.56 -8.79
CA ILE A 47 15.35 -25.36 -9.63
C ILE A 47 16.27 -24.37 -8.95
N GLU A 48 17.20 -23.82 -9.74
CA GLU A 48 18.11 -22.78 -9.30
C GLU A 48 17.94 -21.55 -10.18
N GLY A 49 17.89 -20.38 -9.57
CA GLY A 49 17.87 -19.09 -10.23
C GLY A 49 18.94 -18.19 -9.65
N VAL A 50 19.68 -17.54 -10.53
CA VAL A 50 20.65 -16.49 -10.19
C VAL A 50 20.03 -15.17 -10.56
N PHE A 51 19.86 -14.27 -9.58
CA PHE A 51 19.23 -12.97 -9.72
C PHE A 51 20.26 -11.88 -9.46
N GLU A 52 20.44 -11.00 -10.43
CA GLU A 52 21.22 -9.80 -10.27
C GLU A 52 20.30 -8.67 -9.80
N THR A 53 20.63 -8.03 -8.69
CA THR A 53 19.83 -6.96 -8.10
C THR A 53 20.66 -5.69 -7.99
N GLU A 54 20.03 -4.53 -8.18
CA GLU A 54 20.75 -3.24 -8.12
C GLU A 54 21.33 -2.96 -6.71
N ARG A 55 20.64 -3.40 -5.65
CA ARG A 55 21.01 -3.08 -4.26
C ARG A 55 21.85 -4.17 -3.59
N TYR A 56 21.56 -5.42 -3.89
CA TYR A 56 22.11 -6.55 -3.13
C TYR A 56 23.06 -7.44 -3.94
N GLY A 57 23.43 -7.02 -5.16
CA GLY A 57 24.31 -7.81 -6.02
C GLY A 57 23.66 -9.10 -6.49
N THR A 58 24.43 -10.18 -6.51
CA THR A 58 24.00 -11.49 -6.99
C THR A 58 23.39 -12.31 -5.87
N ILE A 59 22.17 -12.80 -6.07
CA ILE A 59 21.47 -13.70 -5.16
C ILE A 59 21.15 -14.99 -5.90
N THR A 60 21.60 -16.12 -5.38
CA THR A 60 21.27 -17.44 -5.90
C THR A 60 20.23 -18.10 -5.02
N ILE A 61 19.13 -18.51 -5.61
CA ILE A 61 18.02 -19.18 -4.92
C ILE A 61 17.86 -20.58 -5.54
N SER A 62 18.05 -21.61 -4.72
CA SER A 62 17.84 -23.01 -5.11
C SER A 62 16.67 -23.59 -4.33
N ARG A 63 15.72 -24.22 -5.02
CA ARG A 63 14.52 -24.78 -4.41
C ARG A 63 14.21 -26.16 -4.97
N LYS A 64 14.04 -27.14 -4.07
CA LYS A 64 13.62 -28.47 -4.45
C LYS A 64 12.09 -28.56 -4.57
N LEU A 65 11.63 -29.44 -5.45
CA LEU A 65 10.20 -29.62 -5.73
C LEU A 65 9.41 -30.27 -4.59
N ASP A 66 10.07 -30.99 -3.73
CA ASP A 66 9.48 -31.73 -2.60
C ASP A 66 9.70 -31.06 -1.23
N GLU A 67 10.44 -29.96 -1.19
CA GLU A 67 10.71 -29.20 0.03
C GLU A 67 9.87 -27.91 0.09
N THR A 68 9.60 -27.44 1.32
CA THR A 68 8.90 -26.19 1.60
C THR A 68 9.86 -25.06 1.91
N SER A 69 11.14 -25.24 1.66
CA SER A 69 12.19 -24.24 1.84
C SER A 69 12.96 -24.03 0.55
N ALA A 70 13.62 -22.88 0.47
CA ALA A 70 14.57 -22.54 -0.57
C ALA A 70 15.93 -22.25 0.08
N HIS A 71 17.01 -22.70 -0.52
CA HIS A 71 18.36 -22.34 -0.10
C HIS A 71 18.80 -21.09 -0.84
N VAL A 72 19.22 -20.09 -0.09
CA VAL A 72 19.64 -18.76 -0.61
C VAL A 72 21.12 -18.57 -0.32
N THR A 73 21.87 -18.11 -1.30
CA THR A 73 23.25 -17.64 -1.14
C THR A 73 23.42 -16.28 -1.83
N SER A 74 24.18 -15.40 -1.23
CA SER A 74 24.43 -14.05 -1.75
C SER A 74 25.87 -13.63 -1.52
N ASP A 75 26.40 -12.83 -2.40
CA ASP A 75 27.67 -12.12 -2.21
C ASP A 75 27.55 -10.82 -1.40
N ASN A 76 26.32 -10.45 -1.03
CA ASN A 76 26.05 -9.29 -0.20
C ASN A 76 25.74 -9.69 1.25
N PRO A 77 26.47 -9.15 2.25
CA PRO A 77 26.26 -9.50 3.67
C PRO A 77 24.91 -9.04 4.25
N GLU A 78 24.15 -8.17 3.57
CA GLU A 78 22.79 -7.77 3.99
C GLU A 78 21.75 -8.86 3.69
N VAL A 79 22.09 -9.83 2.84
CA VAL A 79 21.27 -11.01 2.55
C VAL A 79 21.93 -12.22 3.21
N GLU A 80 21.31 -12.74 4.26
CA GLU A 80 21.86 -13.87 4.99
C GLU A 80 21.76 -15.19 4.19
N ASP A 81 22.87 -15.91 4.05
CA ASP A 81 22.88 -17.24 3.47
C ASP A 81 22.11 -18.25 4.33
N GLY A 82 21.48 -19.23 3.68
CA GLY A 82 20.81 -20.35 4.34
C GLY A 82 19.42 -20.65 3.83
N ASP A 83 18.65 -21.39 4.63
CA ASP A 83 17.34 -21.86 4.25
C ASP A 83 16.25 -20.86 4.63
N TYR A 84 15.39 -20.57 3.65
CA TYR A 84 14.24 -19.69 3.75
C TYR A 84 12.96 -20.50 3.54
N GLU A 85 12.02 -20.41 4.48
CA GLU A 85 10.73 -21.10 4.35
C GLU A 85 9.82 -20.39 3.35
N THR A 86 9.03 -21.17 2.63
CA THR A 86 8.02 -20.59 1.71
C THR A 86 6.71 -20.26 2.44
N ASN A 87 6.42 -20.95 3.53
CA ASN A 87 5.23 -20.75 4.34
C ASN A 87 5.55 -20.13 5.68
N TYR A 88 4.76 -19.14 6.12
CA TYR A 88 4.93 -18.46 7.38
C TYR A 88 4.77 -19.42 8.58
N SER A 89 5.75 -19.41 9.48
CA SER A 89 5.72 -20.13 10.74
C SER A 89 6.41 -19.32 11.85
N THR A 90 5.75 -19.14 12.98
CA THR A 90 6.34 -18.43 14.14
C THR A 90 7.60 -19.09 14.71
N LYS A 91 7.94 -20.30 14.25
CA LYS A 91 9.09 -21.07 14.74
C LYS A 91 10.35 -20.89 13.90
N LYS A 92 10.25 -20.30 12.71
CA LYS A 92 11.37 -20.10 11.79
C LYS A 92 11.41 -18.63 11.37
N PRO A 93 12.56 -17.96 11.49
CA PRO A 93 12.62 -16.51 11.33
C PRO A 93 12.77 -16.02 9.90
N ARG A 94 13.05 -16.91 8.92
CA ARG A 94 13.38 -16.50 7.55
C ARG A 94 12.35 -17.01 6.56
N TYR A 95 11.79 -16.08 5.78
CA TYR A 95 10.79 -16.36 4.76
C TYR A 95 11.26 -15.89 3.40
N LEU A 96 11.07 -16.73 2.39
CA LEU A 96 11.41 -16.38 1.01
C LEU A 96 10.58 -15.19 0.51
N ASN A 97 9.34 -15.07 0.95
CA ASN A 97 8.52 -13.89 0.68
C ASN A 97 9.15 -12.61 1.21
N ASP A 98 9.63 -12.62 2.45
CA ASP A 98 10.21 -11.44 3.09
C ASP A 98 11.54 -11.04 2.42
N LEU A 99 12.31 -12.02 1.93
CA LEU A 99 13.49 -11.77 1.11
C LEU A 99 13.13 -11.00 -0.16
N TRP A 100 12.11 -11.45 -0.91
CA TRP A 100 11.68 -10.75 -2.11
C TRP A 100 11.15 -9.35 -1.83
N ILE A 101 10.40 -9.19 -0.74
CA ILE A 101 9.92 -7.88 -0.27
C ILE A 101 11.10 -6.97 0.06
N HIS A 102 12.16 -7.51 0.69
CA HIS A 102 13.38 -6.76 0.98
C HIS A 102 14.14 -6.37 -0.30
N ILE A 103 14.27 -7.29 -1.25
CA ILE A 103 14.92 -7.03 -2.54
C ILE A 103 14.27 -5.88 -3.31
N ILE A 104 12.94 -5.76 -3.28
CA ILE A 104 12.25 -4.64 -3.93
C ILE A 104 12.33 -3.33 -3.16
N GLY A 105 12.99 -3.30 -1.99
CA GLY A 105 13.28 -2.09 -1.24
C GLY A 105 12.41 -1.85 -0.01
N LEU A 106 11.72 -2.88 0.51
CA LEU A 106 10.93 -2.80 1.73
C LEU A 106 11.66 -3.49 2.88
N ASP A 107 12.25 -2.69 3.77
CA ASP A 107 13.02 -3.19 4.91
C ASP A 107 12.14 -3.56 6.13
N GLU A 108 10.88 -3.17 6.13
CA GLU A 108 9.92 -3.45 7.20
C GLU A 108 8.83 -4.43 6.76
N THR A 109 8.33 -5.21 7.70
CA THR A 109 7.13 -6.02 7.47
C THR A 109 5.91 -5.11 7.38
N ILE A 110 5.37 -4.98 6.18
CA ILE A 110 4.18 -4.18 5.91
C ILE A 110 2.94 -5.07 5.97
N GLU A 111 1.93 -4.60 6.70
CA GLU A 111 0.62 -5.22 6.74
C GLU A 111 -0.40 -4.30 6.08
N VAL A 112 -1.03 -4.80 5.02
CA VAL A 112 -2.08 -4.08 4.26
C VAL A 112 -3.47 -4.50 4.73
N PRO A 113 -4.51 -3.68 4.51
CA PRO A 113 -5.88 -4.11 4.74
C PRO A 113 -6.26 -5.31 3.88
N SER A 114 -6.73 -6.39 4.52
CA SER A 114 -7.18 -7.62 3.84
C SER A 114 -8.70 -7.75 3.80
N SER A 115 -9.42 -6.83 4.45
CA SER A 115 -10.88 -6.81 4.44
C SER A 115 -11.42 -5.39 4.48
N ALA A 116 -12.70 -5.25 4.12
CA ALA A 116 -13.42 -3.98 4.26
C ALA A 116 -13.44 -3.45 5.72
N ARG A 117 -13.10 -4.27 6.71
CA ARG A 117 -13.04 -3.89 8.12
C ARG A 117 -11.63 -3.66 8.63
N TYR A 118 -10.67 -3.47 7.77
CA TYR A 118 -9.26 -3.27 8.11
C TYR A 118 -8.63 -4.44 8.88
N ALA A 119 -9.11 -5.69 8.70
CA ALA A 119 -8.28 -6.84 9.05
C ALA A 119 -6.96 -6.72 8.28
N ARG A 120 -5.86 -7.15 8.87
CA ARG A 120 -4.52 -6.94 8.34
C ARG A 120 -3.92 -8.24 7.84
N GLU A 121 -3.18 -8.16 6.75
CA GLU A 121 -2.41 -9.26 6.19
C GLU A 121 -1.06 -8.75 5.70
N ARG A 122 -0.01 -9.55 5.86
CA ARG A 122 1.31 -9.21 5.36
C ARG A 122 1.29 -9.07 3.84
N ILE A 123 1.99 -8.09 3.34
CA ILE A 123 2.20 -7.95 1.91
C ILE A 123 2.90 -9.20 1.35
N SER A 124 2.36 -9.73 0.26
CA SER A 124 2.88 -10.95 -0.37
C SER A 124 3.52 -10.62 -1.71
N TRP A 125 4.82 -10.89 -1.82
CA TRP A 125 5.52 -10.77 -3.10
C TRP A 125 4.92 -11.69 -4.15
N THR A 126 4.56 -12.93 -3.78
CA THR A 126 3.93 -13.88 -4.70
C THR A 126 2.63 -13.32 -5.29
N ASN A 127 1.81 -12.67 -4.46
CA ASN A 127 0.57 -12.04 -4.94
C ASN A 127 0.86 -10.86 -5.87
N ILE A 128 1.85 -10.03 -5.55
CA ILE A 128 2.28 -8.91 -6.39
C ILE A 128 2.84 -9.43 -7.73
N ALA A 129 3.79 -10.36 -7.66
CA ALA A 129 4.42 -10.96 -8.85
C ALA A 129 3.40 -11.65 -9.76
N ASN A 130 2.36 -12.25 -9.16
CA ASN A 130 1.26 -12.87 -9.90
C ASN A 130 0.48 -11.88 -10.79
N THR A 131 0.46 -10.60 -10.45
CA THR A 131 -0.12 -9.53 -11.28
C THR A 131 0.68 -9.29 -12.57
N PHE A 132 1.98 -9.53 -12.53
CA PHE A 132 2.91 -9.33 -13.64
C PHE A 132 3.35 -10.64 -14.30
N PHE A 133 2.67 -11.73 -13.95
CA PHE A 133 2.83 -13.05 -14.57
C PHE A 133 1.50 -13.52 -15.16
N VAL A 134 1.45 -13.62 -16.47
CA VAL A 134 0.29 -14.12 -17.23
C VAL A 134 0.69 -15.43 -17.88
N ASP A 135 0.17 -16.55 -17.39
CA ASP A 135 0.43 -17.86 -17.96
C ASP A 135 -0.52 -18.19 -19.13
N GLU A 136 -0.24 -19.28 -19.83
CA GLU A 136 -1.01 -19.72 -21.00
C GLU A 136 -2.50 -19.97 -20.65
N ASP A 137 -2.79 -20.45 -19.43
CA ASP A 137 -4.17 -20.71 -18.97
C ASP A 137 -4.92 -19.41 -18.58
N GLU A 138 -4.20 -18.31 -18.49
CA GLU A 138 -4.73 -17.02 -18.05
C GLU A 138 -4.83 -16.01 -19.18
N VAL A 139 -3.96 -16.12 -20.18
CA VAL A 139 -3.84 -15.11 -21.24
C VAL A 139 -5.12 -14.95 -22.05
N ASP A 140 -5.95 -15.99 -22.22
CA ASP A 140 -7.21 -15.95 -22.96
C ASP A 140 -8.47 -15.89 -22.08
N LYS A 141 -8.30 -15.72 -20.75
CA LYS A 141 -9.42 -15.64 -19.81
C LYS A 141 -10.38 -14.50 -20.14
N SER A 142 -11.65 -14.76 -19.89
CA SER A 142 -12.74 -13.79 -20.00
C SER A 142 -12.83 -12.87 -18.79
N GLU A 143 -12.35 -13.32 -17.65
CA GLU A 143 -12.28 -12.57 -16.39
C GLU A 143 -10.97 -11.80 -16.27
N SER A 144 -10.87 -11.00 -15.21
CA SER A 144 -9.65 -10.25 -14.88
C SER A 144 -8.44 -11.18 -14.72
N ILE A 145 -7.35 -10.85 -15.40
CA ILE A 145 -6.06 -11.52 -15.22
C ILE A 145 -5.34 -11.04 -13.95
N VAL A 146 -5.79 -9.95 -13.35
CA VAL A 146 -5.19 -9.36 -12.14
C VAL A 146 -5.77 -10.02 -10.89
N ILE A 147 -7.10 -10.08 -10.80
CA ILE A 147 -7.78 -10.72 -9.67
C ILE A 147 -7.99 -12.20 -9.99
N LYS A 148 -6.96 -13.00 -9.74
CA LYS A 148 -6.99 -14.45 -10.03
C LYS A 148 -7.77 -15.25 -9.00
N ASP A 149 -7.85 -14.74 -7.76
CA ASP A 149 -8.63 -15.32 -6.67
C ASP A 149 -9.38 -14.22 -5.91
N PRO A 150 -10.73 -14.25 -5.94
CA PRO A 150 -11.54 -13.25 -5.25
C PRO A 150 -11.33 -13.17 -3.73
N GLN A 151 -10.83 -14.23 -3.10
CA GLN A 151 -10.55 -14.20 -1.66
C GLN A 151 -9.39 -13.26 -1.30
N TYR A 152 -8.44 -13.11 -2.21
CA TYR A 152 -7.26 -12.26 -2.05
C TYR A 152 -7.39 -10.91 -2.77
N GLU A 153 -8.58 -10.54 -3.26
CA GLU A 153 -8.81 -9.29 -4.00
C GLU A 153 -8.42 -8.06 -3.16
N THR A 154 -8.96 -7.95 -1.96
CA THR A 154 -8.71 -6.77 -1.10
C THR A 154 -7.23 -6.60 -0.75
N PRO A 155 -6.51 -7.63 -0.23
CA PRO A 155 -5.10 -7.49 0.09
C PRO A 155 -4.22 -7.30 -1.15
N LEU A 156 -4.57 -7.88 -2.29
CA LEU A 156 -3.85 -7.64 -3.54
C LEU A 156 -3.96 -6.17 -3.96
N ILE A 157 -5.17 -5.64 -4.07
CA ILE A 157 -5.38 -4.24 -4.48
C ILE A 157 -4.77 -3.28 -3.47
N ALA A 158 -4.85 -3.58 -2.17
CA ALA A 158 -4.20 -2.79 -1.14
C ALA A 158 -2.66 -2.83 -1.26
N SER A 159 -2.09 -3.98 -1.63
CA SER A 159 -0.65 -4.12 -1.89
C SER A 159 -0.24 -3.32 -3.13
N LEU A 160 -1.01 -3.40 -4.21
CA LEU A 160 -0.78 -2.61 -5.42
C LEU A 160 -0.91 -1.10 -5.15
N TYR A 161 -1.91 -0.69 -4.37
CA TYR A 161 -2.06 0.69 -3.93
C TYR A 161 -0.83 1.16 -3.12
N TYR A 162 -0.34 0.31 -2.24
CA TYR A 162 0.87 0.60 -1.47
C TYR A 162 2.11 0.78 -2.37
N LEU A 163 2.30 -0.08 -3.39
CA LEU A 163 3.40 0.07 -4.35
C LEU A 163 3.35 1.41 -5.08
N LEU A 164 2.16 1.93 -5.35
CA LEU A 164 1.98 3.23 -6.00
C LEU A 164 2.25 4.41 -5.06
N THR A 165 1.77 4.33 -3.80
CA THR A 165 1.60 5.50 -2.93
C THR A 165 2.48 5.49 -1.69
N GLY A 166 2.97 4.33 -1.25
CA GLY A 166 3.58 4.13 0.06
C GLY A 166 2.59 4.15 1.23
N ASP A 167 1.26 4.25 0.99
CA ASP A 167 0.23 4.29 2.03
C ASP A 167 -0.39 2.91 2.26
N TYR A 168 -0.19 2.35 3.44
CA TYR A 168 -0.77 1.08 3.89
C TYR A 168 -1.81 1.25 5.00
N LYS A 169 -2.36 2.46 5.13
CA LYS A 169 -3.36 2.79 6.15
C LYS A 169 -2.87 2.51 7.58
N LYS A 170 -1.64 2.94 7.88
CA LYS A 170 -1.02 2.78 9.20
C LYS A 170 -1.91 3.36 10.29
N GLY A 171 -2.10 2.60 11.37
CA GLY A 171 -2.81 3.07 12.56
C GLY A 171 -4.33 3.04 12.48
N VAL A 172 -4.93 2.65 11.36
CA VAL A 172 -6.38 2.41 11.30
C VAL A 172 -6.71 1.09 11.98
N PRO A 173 -7.52 1.08 13.07
CA PRO A 173 -7.84 -0.15 13.78
C PRO A 173 -8.85 -1.01 13.02
N GLU A 174 -8.80 -2.31 13.27
CA GLU A 174 -9.80 -3.24 12.74
C GLU A 174 -11.20 -2.90 13.25
N ILE A 175 -12.16 -2.87 12.35
CA ILE A 175 -13.57 -2.59 12.65
C ILE A 175 -14.26 -3.88 13.09
N LEU A 176 -14.83 -3.87 14.28
CA LEU A 176 -15.59 -5.01 14.80
C LEU A 176 -16.75 -5.40 13.87
N LYS A 177 -17.05 -6.67 13.79
CA LYS A 177 -18.23 -7.16 13.09
C LYS A 177 -19.48 -6.46 13.62
N PRO A 178 -20.46 -6.08 12.76
CA PRO A 178 -21.67 -5.34 13.19
C PRO A 178 -22.42 -6.00 14.34
N GLU A 179 -22.48 -7.33 14.35
CA GLU A 179 -23.11 -8.11 15.42
C GLU A 179 -22.39 -7.93 16.75
N VAL A 180 -21.05 -8.01 16.74
CA VAL A 180 -20.22 -7.82 17.93
C VAL A 180 -20.29 -6.37 18.40
N ALA A 181 -20.22 -5.41 17.49
CA ALA A 181 -20.35 -3.99 17.80
C ALA A 181 -21.74 -3.67 18.37
N THR A 182 -22.79 -4.27 17.78
CA THR A 182 -24.18 -4.12 18.25
C THR A 182 -24.38 -4.77 19.61
N ALA A 183 -23.87 -5.99 19.81
CA ALA A 183 -23.95 -6.68 21.10
C ALA A 183 -23.20 -5.89 22.20
N LYS A 184 -21.99 -5.39 21.89
CA LYS A 184 -21.22 -4.55 22.81
C LYS A 184 -21.96 -3.25 23.14
N LYS A 185 -22.52 -2.58 22.12
CA LYS A 185 -23.32 -1.37 22.31
C LYS A 185 -24.56 -1.63 23.16
N LYS A 186 -25.28 -2.73 22.84
CA LYS A 186 -26.46 -3.14 23.62
C LYS A 186 -26.08 -3.40 25.07
N GLY A 187 -25.04 -4.19 25.33
CA GLY A 187 -24.61 -4.48 26.72
C GLY A 187 -24.24 -3.23 27.51
N ILE A 188 -23.60 -2.24 26.87
CA ILE A 188 -23.29 -0.95 27.51
C ILE A 188 -24.57 -0.16 27.81
N VAL A 189 -25.52 -0.14 26.87
CA VAL A 189 -26.79 0.59 27.03
C VAL A 189 -27.62 -0.08 28.13
N ASP A 190 -27.75 -1.40 28.11
CA ASP A 190 -28.47 -2.18 29.13
C ASP A 190 -27.90 -1.93 30.54
N TYR A 191 -26.55 -1.97 30.66
CA TYR A 191 -25.88 -1.62 31.93
C TYR A 191 -26.18 -0.18 32.39
N ILE A 192 -26.17 0.79 31.47
CA ILE A 192 -26.50 2.19 31.80
C ILE A 192 -27.95 2.29 32.27
N GLU A 193 -28.88 1.59 31.61
CA GLU A 193 -30.29 1.60 31.98
C GLU A 193 -30.53 1.02 33.40
N GLU A 194 -29.86 -0.08 33.75
CA GLU A 194 -29.90 -0.63 35.11
C GLU A 194 -29.38 0.36 36.16
N GLN A 195 -28.25 1.04 35.84
CA GLN A 195 -27.73 2.07 36.75
C GLN A 195 -28.66 3.28 36.88
N VAL A 196 -29.31 3.71 35.79
CA VAL A 196 -30.29 4.80 35.80
C VAL A 196 -31.51 4.43 36.64
N ILE A 197 -32.01 3.20 36.54
CA ILE A 197 -33.14 2.71 37.37
C ILE A 197 -32.76 2.72 38.86
N SER A 198 -31.58 2.22 39.20
CA SER A 198 -31.07 2.21 40.57
C SER A 198 -30.94 3.63 41.14
N LEU A 199 -30.32 4.54 40.38
CA LEU A 199 -30.14 5.93 40.77
C LEU A 199 -31.47 6.68 40.93
N ASN A 200 -32.44 6.43 40.07
CA ASN A 200 -33.78 7.03 40.21
C ASN A 200 -34.50 6.50 41.43
N GLY A 201 -34.31 5.24 41.79
CA GLY A 201 -34.83 4.68 43.07
C GLY A 201 -34.23 5.41 44.29
N MET A 202 -32.88 5.59 44.30
CA MET A 202 -32.21 6.37 45.37
C MET A 202 -32.69 7.80 45.44
N LYS A 203 -32.89 8.45 44.29
CA LYS A 203 -33.42 9.81 44.22
C LYS A 203 -34.82 9.92 44.81
N ALA A 204 -35.70 8.97 44.47
CA ALA A 204 -37.06 8.93 45.02
C ALA A 204 -37.07 8.77 46.55
N ASP A 205 -36.17 7.92 47.07
CA ASP A 205 -36.03 7.74 48.52
C ASP A 205 -35.52 9.01 49.21
N TYR A 206 -34.54 9.71 48.63
CA TYR A 206 -34.06 11.00 49.15
C TYR A 206 -35.15 12.06 49.16
N ILE A 207 -35.93 12.16 48.08
CA ILE A 207 -37.05 13.11 47.98
C ILE A 207 -38.10 12.81 49.06
N LYS A 208 -38.47 11.53 49.26
CA LYS A 208 -39.42 11.15 50.29
C LYS A 208 -38.93 11.47 51.70
N GLN A 209 -37.62 11.30 51.99
CA GLN A 209 -37.05 11.69 53.28
C GLN A 209 -37.04 13.22 53.45
N LEU A 210 -36.83 13.95 52.38
CA LEU A 210 -36.82 15.42 52.35
C LEU A 210 -38.22 15.98 52.63
N GLU A 211 -39.27 15.37 52.04
CA GLU A 211 -40.69 15.73 52.31
C GLU A 211 -41.08 15.43 53.76
N ALA A 212 -40.52 14.38 54.37
CA ALA A 212 -40.79 14.05 55.77
C ALA A 212 -40.16 15.03 56.78
N LEU A 213 -39.13 15.82 56.35
CA LEU A 213 -38.47 16.86 57.17
C LEU A 213 -39.24 18.19 57.21
N GLY A 214 -40.38 18.31 56.51
CA GLY A 214 -41.05 19.58 56.22
C GLY A 214 -41.84 20.24 57.34
N GLY A 215 -41.47 21.49 57.70
CA GLY A 215 -42.32 22.54 58.30
C GLY A 215 -42.43 23.76 57.38
N VAL A 216 -43.49 24.52 57.49
CA VAL A 216 -43.83 25.60 56.51
C VAL A 216 -42.73 26.66 56.40
N ASP A 217 -42.04 26.99 57.51
CA ASP A 217 -40.97 28.00 57.53
C ASP A 217 -39.67 27.55 56.88
N VAL A 218 -39.36 26.28 57.00
CA VAL A 218 -38.23 25.63 56.33
C VAL A 218 -38.49 25.55 54.83
N LYS A 219 -39.74 25.32 54.45
CA LYS A 219 -40.14 25.17 53.04
C LYS A 219 -39.96 26.44 52.21
N GLN A 220 -40.31 27.61 52.80
CA GLN A 220 -40.16 28.88 52.10
C GLN A 220 -38.68 29.30 51.99
N ARG A 221 -37.90 29.17 53.06
CA ARG A 221 -36.46 29.38 53.05
C ARG A 221 -35.72 28.36 52.13
N MET A 222 -36.25 27.13 52.12
CA MET A 222 -35.78 26.11 51.21
C MET A 222 -36.07 26.46 49.75
N GLN A 223 -37.22 27.03 49.48
CA GLN A 223 -37.62 27.41 48.13
C GLN A 223 -36.74 28.54 47.60
N GLU A 224 -36.51 29.58 48.40
CA GLU A 224 -35.61 30.68 48.08
C GLU A 224 -34.16 30.20 47.83
N LEU A 225 -33.66 29.26 48.66
CA LEU A 225 -32.36 28.63 48.46
C LEU A 225 -32.29 27.70 47.24
N ASN A 226 -33.38 26.95 47.01
CA ASN A 226 -33.50 26.11 45.83
C ASN A 226 -33.52 26.93 44.54
N ASP A 227 -34.13 28.09 44.54
CA ASP A 227 -34.18 28.96 43.41
C ASP A 227 -32.77 29.57 43.14
N CYS A 228 -32.05 29.98 44.19
CA CYS A 228 -30.66 30.41 44.07
C CYS A 228 -29.74 29.26 43.58
N ILE A 229 -29.94 28.05 44.10
CA ILE A 229 -29.16 26.87 43.65
C ILE A 229 -29.49 26.51 42.21
N LYS A 230 -30.78 26.58 41.79
CA LYS A 230 -31.18 26.33 40.41
C LYS A 230 -30.57 27.35 39.44
N GLU A 231 -30.57 28.64 39.82
CA GLU A 231 -29.96 29.68 39.04
C GLU A 231 -28.46 29.44 38.88
N CYS A 232 -27.77 29.10 39.98
CA CYS A 232 -26.36 28.72 39.92
C CYS A 232 -26.09 27.44 39.11
N GLN A 233 -27.02 26.45 39.15
CA GLN A 233 -26.93 25.23 38.35
C GLN A 233 -27.13 25.51 36.84
N GLN A 234 -28.05 26.43 36.51
CA GLN A 234 -28.27 26.84 35.14
C GLN A 234 -27.03 27.55 34.56
N ASP A 235 -26.46 28.49 35.32
CA ASP A 235 -25.20 29.15 34.96
C ASP A 235 -24.05 28.13 34.78
N THR A 236 -24.03 27.10 35.64
CA THR A 236 -23.03 26.00 35.55
C THR A 236 -23.20 25.18 34.27
N ASN A 237 -24.44 24.90 33.86
CA ASN A 237 -24.72 24.14 32.65
C ASN A 237 -24.32 24.94 31.38
N GLU A 238 -24.62 26.26 31.37
CA GLU A 238 -24.21 27.14 30.28
C GLU A 238 -22.67 27.18 30.12
N LEU A 239 -21.96 27.27 31.26
CA LEU A 239 -20.49 27.19 31.27
C LEU A 239 -19.94 25.83 30.79
N LEU A 240 -20.63 24.74 31.12
CA LEU A 240 -20.25 23.38 30.65
C LEU A 240 -20.45 23.19 29.14
N GLU A 241 -21.53 23.74 28.58
CA GLU A 241 -21.75 23.75 27.13
C GLU A 241 -20.69 24.57 26.41
N GLU A 242 -20.34 25.76 26.96
CA GLU A 242 -19.27 26.59 26.43
C GLU A 242 -17.93 25.86 26.47
N ASN A 243 -17.61 25.19 27.60
CA ASN A 243 -16.39 24.37 27.73
C ASN A 243 -16.33 23.27 26.67
N ALA A 244 -17.46 22.58 26.44
CA ALA A 244 -17.53 21.53 25.42
C ALA A 244 -17.24 22.09 24.00
N ALA A 245 -17.70 23.29 23.70
CA ALA A 245 -17.43 23.94 22.42
C ALA A 245 -15.95 24.33 22.27
N VAL A 246 -15.34 24.87 23.34
CA VAL A 246 -13.92 25.22 23.38
C VAL A 246 -13.04 23.98 23.19
N VAL A 247 -13.32 22.88 23.89
CA VAL A 247 -12.59 21.62 23.76
C VAL A 247 -12.66 21.06 22.34
N LYS A 248 -13.84 21.16 21.72
CA LYS A 248 -14.01 20.70 20.33
C LYS A 248 -13.17 21.51 19.34
N GLN A 249 -13.12 22.83 19.54
CA GLN A 249 -12.28 23.70 18.71
C GLN A 249 -10.79 23.40 18.94
N MET A 250 -10.38 23.25 20.19
CA MET A 250 -9.02 22.93 20.56
C MET A 250 -8.53 21.64 19.92
N ALA A 251 -9.38 20.59 19.92
CA ALA A 251 -9.06 19.32 19.26
C ALA A 251 -8.83 19.46 17.74
N THR A 252 -9.51 20.42 17.10
CA THR A 252 -9.29 20.73 15.68
C THR A 252 -7.90 21.31 15.47
N TYR A 253 -7.53 22.32 16.25
CA TYR A 253 -6.21 22.94 16.13
C TYR A 253 -5.06 22.01 16.58
N GLN A 254 -5.29 21.16 17.57
CA GLN A 254 -4.32 20.11 17.94
C GLN A 254 -4.06 19.13 16.80
N LYS A 255 -5.11 18.79 16.05
CA LYS A 255 -4.95 17.96 14.85
C LYS A 255 -4.18 18.70 13.76
N GLU A 256 -4.42 19.99 13.58
CA GLU A 256 -3.67 20.82 12.64
C GLU A 256 -2.19 20.91 13.04
N ASP A 257 -1.91 21.21 14.33
CA ASP A 257 -0.54 21.22 14.87
C ASP A 257 0.18 19.89 14.65
N ALA A 258 -0.49 18.77 14.97
CA ALA A 258 0.07 17.43 14.75
C ALA A 258 0.34 17.15 13.25
N ASN A 259 -0.55 17.58 12.36
CA ASN A 259 -0.33 17.45 10.93
C ASN A 259 0.87 18.28 10.45
N CYS A 260 0.98 19.51 10.94
CA CYS A 260 2.13 20.38 10.64
C CYS A 260 3.43 19.74 11.14
N GLN A 261 3.43 19.16 12.35
CA GLN A 261 4.61 18.47 12.89
C GLN A 261 5.06 17.31 11.99
N VAL A 262 4.12 16.48 11.54
CA VAL A 262 4.43 15.37 10.61
C VAL A 262 5.02 15.90 9.29
N LEU A 263 4.49 17.02 8.79
CA LEU A 263 5.01 17.64 7.57
C LEU A 263 6.43 18.18 7.79
N LEU A 264 6.68 18.85 8.92
CA LEU A 264 8.00 19.38 9.28
C LEU A 264 9.04 18.26 9.40
N ASP A 265 8.72 17.17 10.10
CA ASP A 265 9.61 16.02 10.23
C ASP A 265 9.98 15.46 8.85
N ARG A 266 9.01 15.42 7.94
CA ARG A 266 9.22 14.96 6.57
C ARG A 266 10.11 15.92 5.76
N TYR A 267 9.89 17.23 5.88
CA TYR A 267 10.72 18.23 5.20
C TYR A 267 12.15 18.24 5.75
N GLU A 268 12.30 18.15 7.07
CA GLU A 268 13.62 18.05 7.71
C GLU A 268 14.39 16.82 7.23
N TYR A 269 13.70 15.67 7.14
CA TYR A 269 14.28 14.45 6.56
C TYR A 269 14.71 14.65 5.11
N LEU A 270 13.85 15.23 4.26
CA LEU A 270 14.16 15.51 2.86
C LEU A 270 15.33 16.48 2.71
N ILE A 271 15.35 17.55 3.48
CA ILE A 271 16.45 18.52 3.50
C ILE A 271 17.74 17.83 3.92
N SER A 272 17.68 16.95 4.92
CA SER A 272 18.82 16.16 5.37
C SER A 272 19.40 15.28 4.26
N GLN A 273 18.52 14.58 3.51
CA GLN A 273 18.91 13.78 2.36
C GLN A 273 19.58 14.63 1.27
N TYR A 274 18.94 15.73 0.89
CA TYR A 274 19.50 16.62 -0.14
C TYR A 274 20.82 17.25 0.30
N LYS A 275 20.98 17.61 1.57
CA LYS A 275 22.27 18.08 2.12
C LYS A 275 23.34 17.01 2.03
N ALA A 276 23.00 15.75 2.32
CA ALA A 276 23.94 14.64 2.17
C ALA A 276 24.34 14.43 0.69
N ASP A 277 23.37 14.54 -0.21
CA ASP A 277 23.64 14.46 -1.65
C ASP A 277 24.52 15.62 -2.15
N LEU A 278 24.25 16.85 -1.69
CA LEU A 278 25.11 18.00 -1.97
C LEU A 278 26.54 17.80 -1.46
N GLN A 279 26.70 17.28 -0.24
CA GLN A 279 28.03 16.97 0.31
C GLN A 279 28.76 15.91 -0.51
N ARG A 280 28.03 14.88 -0.95
CA ARG A 280 28.58 13.84 -1.83
C ARG A 280 29.02 14.42 -3.19
N MET A 281 28.15 15.26 -3.78
CA MET A 281 28.47 15.92 -5.06
C MET A 281 29.66 16.90 -4.92
N ASP A 282 29.69 17.67 -3.83
CA ASP A 282 30.80 18.57 -3.53
C ASP A 282 32.12 17.79 -3.34
N PHE A 283 32.05 16.64 -2.64
CA PHE A 283 33.21 15.75 -2.49
C PHE A 283 33.69 15.22 -3.84
N ILE A 284 32.77 14.79 -4.73
CA ILE A 284 33.08 14.32 -6.06
C ILE A 284 33.70 15.48 -6.88
N ALA A 285 33.10 16.67 -6.84
CA ALA A 285 33.61 17.86 -7.54
C ALA A 285 34.99 18.28 -7.02
N LYS A 286 35.25 18.20 -5.74
CA LYS A 286 36.57 18.47 -5.13
C LYS A 286 37.60 17.41 -5.53
N GLY A 287 37.18 16.14 -5.55
CA GLY A 287 38.00 15.03 -6.01
C GLY A 287 38.43 15.22 -7.47
N GLU A 288 37.49 15.59 -8.32
CA GLU A 288 37.73 15.84 -9.73
C GLU A 288 38.67 17.05 -9.94
N LYS A 289 38.44 18.17 -9.25
CA LYS A 289 39.37 19.32 -9.25
C LYS A 289 40.77 18.95 -8.76
N ALA A 290 40.84 18.05 -7.77
CA ALA A 290 42.13 17.58 -7.27
C ALA A 290 42.86 16.71 -8.31
N VAL A 291 42.12 15.90 -9.06
CA VAL A 291 42.64 15.10 -10.18
C VAL A 291 43.11 16.03 -11.32
N GLN A 292 42.34 17.06 -11.67
CA GLN A 292 42.71 18.07 -12.66
C GLN A 292 43.95 18.89 -12.25
N ALA A 293 44.19 19.08 -10.96
CA ALA A 293 45.34 19.80 -10.42
C ALA A 293 46.64 18.95 -10.41
N LEU A 294 46.56 17.67 -10.67
CA LEU A 294 47.71 16.81 -10.79
C LEU A 294 48.54 17.23 -12.05
N PRO A 295 49.87 17.27 -11.95
CA PRO A 295 50.69 17.61 -13.11
C PRO A 295 50.41 16.64 -14.24
N SER A 296 50.21 17.19 -15.45
CA SER A 296 49.78 16.54 -16.69
C SER A 296 50.77 15.51 -17.26
N ASN A 297 51.12 14.53 -16.47
CA ASN A 297 51.68 13.30 -17.01
C ASN A 297 50.52 12.30 -17.07
N ASN A 298 49.87 12.17 -18.18
CA ASN A 298 48.72 11.28 -18.42
C ASN A 298 48.86 9.84 -17.92
N VAL A 299 49.53 9.63 -16.80
CA VAL A 299 49.87 8.34 -16.23
C VAL A 299 49.41 8.29 -14.77
N CYS A 300 48.59 7.33 -14.41
CA CYS A 300 48.13 7.11 -13.08
C CYS A 300 49.32 6.90 -12.10
N PRO A 301 49.42 7.68 -11.00
CA PRO A 301 50.56 7.58 -10.08
C PRO A 301 50.55 6.26 -9.29
N PHE A 302 49.47 5.47 -9.29
CA PHE A 302 49.36 4.21 -8.58
C PHE A 302 49.63 2.96 -9.45
N CYS A 303 49.17 2.96 -10.71
CA CYS A 303 49.29 1.77 -11.57
C CYS A 303 50.07 1.99 -12.85
N GLY A 304 50.50 3.22 -13.17
CA GLY A 304 51.27 3.53 -14.36
C GLY A 304 50.51 3.45 -15.71
N GLY A 305 49.18 3.23 -15.65
CA GLY A 305 48.35 3.20 -16.85
C GLY A 305 47.97 4.60 -17.34
N GLU A 306 47.67 4.74 -18.65
CA GLU A 306 47.19 6.00 -19.25
C GLU A 306 45.82 6.37 -18.65
N LEU A 307 45.72 7.60 -18.18
CA LEU A 307 44.46 8.21 -17.77
C LEU A 307 43.72 8.67 -19.04
N GLY A 308 42.49 8.26 -19.21
CA GLY A 308 41.68 8.70 -20.35
C GLY A 308 41.43 10.21 -20.34
N GLU A 309 41.08 10.75 -21.54
CA GLU A 309 40.74 12.15 -21.69
C GLU A 309 39.63 12.57 -20.71
N HIS A 310 39.88 13.67 -20.02
CA HIS A 310 38.91 14.26 -19.09
C HIS A 310 37.73 14.83 -19.90
N ASP A 311 36.55 14.42 -19.57
CA ASP A 311 35.33 14.96 -20.15
C ASP A 311 34.82 16.13 -19.28
N ASP A 312 35.06 17.35 -19.76
CA ASP A 312 34.60 18.58 -19.08
C ASP A 312 33.06 18.62 -18.89
N SER A 313 32.32 17.88 -19.72
CA SER A 313 30.85 17.77 -19.61
C SER A 313 30.39 17.14 -18.28
N TYR A 314 31.21 16.30 -17.67
CA TYR A 314 30.92 15.68 -16.39
C TYR A 314 30.89 16.69 -15.23
N MET A 315 31.84 17.64 -15.23
CA MET A 315 31.87 18.72 -14.23
C MET A 315 30.68 19.69 -14.38
N GLU A 316 30.32 20.00 -15.64
CA GLU A 316 29.13 20.82 -15.90
C GLU A 316 27.86 20.12 -15.44
N ALA A 317 27.73 18.81 -15.67
CA ALA A 317 26.61 18.01 -15.20
C ALA A 317 26.53 17.98 -13.65
N ILE A 318 27.64 17.78 -12.96
CA ILE A 318 27.71 17.84 -11.49
C ILE A 318 27.28 19.23 -10.98
N GLN A 319 27.79 20.30 -11.60
CA GLN A 319 27.46 21.66 -11.19
C GLN A 319 25.98 21.99 -11.44
N ALA A 320 25.43 21.53 -12.57
CA ALA A 320 23.99 21.65 -12.85
C ALA A 320 23.15 20.91 -11.82
N GLU A 321 23.54 19.69 -11.44
CA GLU A 321 22.83 18.89 -10.46
C GLU A 321 22.94 19.49 -9.05
N ILE A 322 24.10 19.99 -8.66
CA ILE A 322 24.27 20.76 -7.41
C ILE A 322 23.32 21.95 -7.38
N THR A 323 23.25 22.70 -8.49
CA THR A 323 22.38 23.88 -8.59
C THR A 323 20.90 23.49 -8.51
N ARG A 324 20.51 22.40 -9.17
CA ARG A 324 19.15 21.85 -9.11
C ARG A 324 18.77 21.46 -7.68
N ILE A 325 19.61 20.64 -7.04
CA ILE A 325 19.34 20.19 -5.65
C ILE A 325 19.34 21.38 -4.68
N ALA A 326 20.25 22.34 -4.85
CA ALA A 326 20.28 23.54 -4.02
C ALA A 326 18.99 24.37 -4.17
N SER A 327 18.47 24.48 -5.39
CA SER A 327 17.18 25.12 -5.64
C SER A 327 16.03 24.38 -4.96
N GLU A 328 15.98 23.05 -5.06
CA GLU A 328 14.97 22.23 -4.39
C GLU A 328 15.02 22.38 -2.87
N VAL A 329 16.22 22.36 -2.28
CA VAL A 329 16.40 22.63 -0.83
C VAL A 329 15.82 23.99 -0.45
N THR A 330 16.04 25.01 -1.30
CA THR A 330 15.52 26.36 -1.03
C THR A 330 14.00 26.40 -1.06
N VAL A 331 13.38 25.72 -2.04
CA VAL A 331 11.92 25.63 -2.15
C VAL A 331 11.32 24.88 -0.96
N ILE A 332 11.93 23.75 -0.60
CA ILE A 332 11.44 22.95 0.55
C ILE A 332 11.62 23.74 1.84
N ALA A 333 12.73 24.46 2.01
CA ALA A 333 12.95 25.30 3.19
C ALA A 333 11.92 26.43 3.29
N ALA A 334 11.55 27.07 2.16
CA ALA A 334 10.48 28.06 2.17
C ALA A 334 9.12 27.45 2.55
N THR A 335 8.80 26.26 2.04
CA THR A 335 7.58 25.54 2.40
C THR A 335 7.60 25.10 3.87
N GLU A 336 8.77 24.71 4.38
CA GLU A 336 8.97 24.40 5.80
C GLU A 336 8.67 25.63 6.68
N ASP A 337 9.13 26.81 6.26
CA ASP A 337 8.84 28.06 6.98
C ASP A 337 7.34 28.39 6.99
N ASP A 338 6.64 28.22 5.87
CA ASP A 338 5.19 28.40 5.79
C ASP A 338 4.46 27.45 6.77
N VAL A 339 4.82 26.16 6.79
CA VAL A 339 4.24 25.17 7.70
C VAL A 339 4.58 25.50 9.18
N ARG A 340 5.76 26.06 9.45
CA ARG A 340 6.13 26.55 10.79
C ARG A 340 5.23 27.69 11.24
N GLU A 341 4.93 28.64 10.35
CA GLU A 341 4.00 29.74 10.68
C GLU A 341 2.56 29.21 10.88
N GLU A 342 2.09 28.26 10.07
CA GLU A 342 0.81 27.58 10.29
C GLU A 342 0.76 26.86 11.65
N MET A 343 1.81 26.10 11.97
CA MET A 343 1.94 25.42 13.26
C MET A 343 1.93 26.41 14.42
N LYS A 344 2.64 27.53 14.28
CA LYS A 344 2.67 28.60 15.29
C LYS A 344 1.32 29.27 15.47
N ALA A 345 0.59 29.50 14.37
CA ALA A 345 -0.77 30.01 14.43
C ALA A 345 -1.72 29.01 15.13
N ALA A 346 -1.62 27.72 14.81
CA ALA A 346 -2.38 26.68 15.48
C ALA A 346 -2.08 26.62 16.98
N LYS A 347 -0.81 26.68 17.38
CA LYS A 347 -0.39 26.72 18.79
C LYS A 347 -0.92 27.96 19.51
N ALA A 348 -0.83 29.12 18.88
CA ALA A 348 -1.38 30.36 19.46
C ALA A 348 -2.90 30.25 19.69
N ARG A 349 -3.63 29.58 18.79
CA ARG A 349 -5.05 29.30 18.97
C ARG A 349 -5.32 28.28 20.07
N ILE A 350 -4.48 27.27 20.19
CA ILE A 350 -4.55 26.30 21.30
C ILE A 350 -4.35 27.03 22.64
N ASP A 351 -3.35 27.90 22.71
CA ASP A 351 -3.05 28.66 23.93
C ASP A 351 -4.19 29.62 24.31
N GLU A 352 -4.79 30.33 23.32
CA GLU A 352 -5.96 31.17 23.51
C GLU A 352 -7.18 30.39 24.01
N LEU A 353 -7.45 29.26 23.41
CA LEU A 353 -8.54 28.37 23.82
C LEU A 353 -8.28 27.73 25.19
N GLN A 354 -7.03 27.40 25.50
CA GLN A 354 -6.64 26.93 26.81
C GLN A 354 -6.87 28.00 27.87
N ALA A 355 -6.46 29.27 27.62
CA ALA A 355 -6.72 30.37 28.53
C ALA A 355 -8.23 30.60 28.75
N ARG A 356 -9.03 30.52 27.68
CA ARG A 356 -10.49 30.62 27.78
C ARG A 356 -11.07 29.47 28.62
N ARG A 357 -10.58 28.30 28.44
CA ARG A 357 -10.95 27.12 29.24
C ARG A 357 -10.65 27.33 30.72
N ASP A 358 -9.45 27.86 31.01
CA ASP A 358 -9.04 28.13 32.39
C ASP A 358 -9.94 29.18 33.07
N GLU A 359 -10.42 30.18 32.31
CA GLU A 359 -11.42 31.16 32.79
C GLU A 359 -12.77 30.50 33.12
N ILE A 360 -13.26 29.61 32.23
CA ILE A 360 -14.51 28.88 32.45
C ILE A 360 -14.39 27.98 33.69
N ASP A 361 -13.27 27.28 33.84
CA ASP A 361 -13.01 26.42 34.98
C ASP A 361 -12.97 27.21 36.30
N ALA A 362 -12.36 28.41 36.28
CA ALA A 362 -12.37 29.31 37.44
C ALA A 362 -13.79 29.82 37.77
N ALA A 363 -14.61 30.13 36.75
CA ALA A 363 -16.00 30.55 36.95
C ALA A 363 -16.87 29.41 37.52
N LEU A 364 -16.67 28.18 37.07
CA LEU A 364 -17.34 27.00 37.59
C LEU A 364 -16.97 26.74 39.06
N GLU A 365 -15.70 26.91 39.42
CA GLU A 365 -15.28 26.77 40.83
C GLU A 365 -15.89 27.88 41.74
N LYS A 366 -15.99 29.11 41.24
CA LYS A 366 -16.66 30.21 41.94
C LYS A 366 -18.14 29.89 42.19
N LYS A 367 -18.85 29.43 41.16
CA LYS A 367 -20.27 29.06 41.31
C LYS A 367 -20.47 27.91 42.30
N ARG A 368 -19.56 26.96 42.30
CA ARG A 368 -19.54 25.87 43.27
C ARG A 368 -19.39 26.37 44.70
N GLN A 369 -18.51 27.34 44.93
CA GLN A 369 -18.31 27.95 46.25
C GLN A 369 -19.55 28.78 46.69
N GLU A 370 -20.20 29.48 45.77
CA GLU A 370 -21.47 30.20 46.06
C GLU A 370 -22.55 29.20 46.53
N ILE A 371 -22.74 28.12 45.82
CA ILE A 371 -23.66 27.03 46.21
C ILE A 371 -23.35 26.51 47.62
N GLN A 372 -22.06 26.23 47.89
CA GLN A 372 -21.62 25.76 49.22
C GLN A 372 -21.88 26.79 50.32
N SER A 373 -21.71 28.12 50.04
CA SER A 373 -21.99 29.16 51.03
C SER A 373 -23.47 29.30 51.39
N TYR A 374 -24.38 29.09 50.41
CA TYR A 374 -25.81 29.03 50.65
C TYR A 374 -26.20 27.84 51.54
N HIS A 375 -25.51 26.73 51.40
CA HIS A 375 -25.73 25.55 52.23
C HIS A 375 -25.18 25.73 53.67
N ALA A 376 -24.07 26.45 53.85
CA ALA A 376 -23.44 26.68 55.15
C ALA A 376 -24.27 27.59 56.10
N ASN A 377 -25.19 28.38 55.55
CA ASN A 377 -26.00 29.31 56.33
C ASN A 377 -27.30 28.71 56.93
N LEU A 378 -27.49 27.44 56.80
CA LEU A 378 -28.67 26.74 57.27
C LEU A 378 -28.37 25.84 58.48
N ASP A 379 -28.16 26.49 59.65
CA ASP A 379 -27.81 25.83 60.94
C ASP A 379 -28.78 24.73 61.47
N LYS A 380 -29.87 24.46 60.77
CA LYS A 380 -30.86 23.42 61.16
C LYS A 380 -31.09 22.34 60.09
N ILE A 381 -30.26 22.24 59.13
CA ILE A 381 -30.53 21.37 57.97
C ILE A 381 -29.31 20.52 57.57
N GLU A 382 -28.55 19.99 58.51
CA GLU A 382 -27.51 19.00 58.18
C GLU A 382 -28.12 17.81 57.42
N ASP A 383 -29.25 17.35 57.85
CA ASP A 383 -29.94 16.24 57.15
C ASP A 383 -30.50 16.67 55.79
N TYR A 384 -31.02 17.89 55.68
CA TYR A 384 -31.52 18.41 54.42
C TYR A 384 -30.36 18.60 53.43
N THR A 385 -29.26 19.23 53.87
CA THR A 385 -28.06 19.42 53.04
C THR A 385 -27.52 18.10 52.54
N ARG A 386 -27.51 17.06 53.42
CA ARG A 386 -27.10 15.72 53.07
C ARG A 386 -28.00 15.09 52.02
N LEU A 387 -29.34 15.19 52.21
CA LEU A 387 -30.30 14.64 51.26
C LEU A 387 -30.28 15.42 49.92
N GLN A 388 -30.18 16.75 49.98
CA GLN A 388 -30.09 17.59 48.78
C GLN A 388 -28.79 17.28 48.04
N SER A 389 -27.65 17.23 48.75
CA SER A 389 -26.36 16.83 48.15
C SER A 389 -26.41 15.41 47.58
N GLY A 390 -27.18 14.51 48.22
CA GLY A 390 -27.43 13.18 47.69
C GLY A 390 -28.23 13.22 46.37
N ILE A 391 -29.26 14.08 46.33
CA ILE A 391 -30.07 14.29 45.11
C ILE A 391 -29.18 14.89 43.99
N ASP A 392 -28.39 15.91 44.33
CA ASP A 392 -27.51 16.57 43.38
C ASP A 392 -26.45 15.60 42.82
N PHE A 393 -25.82 14.81 43.71
CA PHE A 393 -24.91 13.74 43.32
C PHE A 393 -25.61 12.72 42.37
N VAL A 394 -26.83 12.30 42.70
CA VAL A 394 -27.56 11.38 41.83
C VAL A 394 -27.90 12.03 40.51
N ASN A 395 -28.25 13.33 40.49
CA ASN A 395 -28.52 14.06 39.27
C ASN A 395 -27.26 14.15 38.39
N ASP A 396 -26.10 14.47 38.96
CA ASP A 396 -24.83 14.49 38.26
C ASP A 396 -24.48 13.14 37.65
N GLN A 397 -24.68 12.05 38.42
CA GLN A 397 -24.50 10.70 37.94
C GLN A 397 -25.47 10.34 36.81
N LEU A 398 -26.73 10.73 36.91
CA LEU A 398 -27.72 10.56 35.85
C LEU A 398 -27.37 11.34 34.60
N GLU A 399 -26.85 12.56 34.75
CA GLU A 399 -26.37 13.38 33.62
C GLU A 399 -25.17 12.75 32.94
N ILE A 400 -24.17 12.30 33.71
CA ILE A 400 -23.00 11.60 33.20
C ILE A 400 -23.41 10.32 32.43
N LEU A 401 -24.31 9.53 33.03
CA LEU A 401 -24.84 8.31 32.40
C LEU A 401 -25.67 8.66 31.15
N GLY A 402 -26.46 9.73 31.21
CA GLY A 402 -27.21 10.25 30.06
C GLY A 402 -26.31 10.66 28.91
N LYS A 403 -25.29 11.47 29.19
CA LYS A 403 -24.26 11.85 28.21
C LYS A 403 -23.54 10.63 27.64
N LYS A 404 -23.18 9.67 28.50
CA LYS A 404 -22.55 8.42 28.10
C LYS A 404 -23.50 7.58 27.23
N LYS A 405 -24.76 7.45 27.58
CA LYS A 405 -25.79 6.77 26.78
C LYS A 405 -25.95 7.44 25.41
N VAL A 406 -26.08 8.76 25.38
CA VAL A 406 -26.16 9.53 24.13
C VAL A 406 -24.89 9.36 23.29
N SER A 407 -23.72 9.43 23.91
CA SER A 407 -22.45 9.25 23.20
C SER A 407 -22.33 7.82 22.63
N GLU A 408 -22.76 6.79 23.38
CA GLU A 408 -22.78 5.41 22.88
C GLU A 408 -23.84 5.19 21.79
N LEU A 409 -25.00 5.82 21.91
CA LEU A 409 -26.02 5.81 20.87
C LEU A 409 -25.61 6.60 19.62
N GLN A 410 -24.94 7.72 19.82
CA GLN A 410 -24.42 8.60 18.77
C GLN A 410 -23.02 8.23 18.31
N LYS A 411 -22.35 7.27 18.96
CA LYS A 411 -21.17 6.67 18.35
C LYS A 411 -21.57 6.23 16.96
N LYS A 412 -21.59 7.26 16.15
CA LYS A 412 -21.83 7.17 14.73
C LYS A 412 -20.70 6.37 14.17
N LYS A 413 -21.16 5.37 13.46
CA LYS A 413 -20.51 4.82 12.32
C LYS A 413 -19.06 4.47 12.63
N ASN A 414 -18.85 3.18 12.69
CA ASN A 414 -17.58 2.64 12.31
C ASN A 414 -16.94 3.57 11.29
N PRO A 415 -15.64 3.81 11.35
CA PRO A 415 -14.96 4.48 10.26
C PRO A 415 -15.47 3.89 8.94
N PRO A 416 -15.51 4.67 7.87
CA PRO A 416 -15.99 4.14 6.60
C PRO A 416 -15.28 2.83 6.31
N LEU A 417 -16.01 1.85 5.84
CA LEU A 417 -15.43 0.58 5.43
C LEU A 417 -14.33 0.85 4.40
N TYR A 418 -13.27 0.09 4.47
CA TYR A 418 -12.21 0.13 3.48
C TYR A 418 -12.73 -0.41 2.14
N HIS A 419 -12.56 0.35 1.11
CA HIS A 419 -12.93 0.00 -0.25
C HIS A 419 -11.70 0.08 -1.15
N ALA A 420 -10.91 -1.00 -1.17
CA ALA A 420 -9.65 -1.05 -1.89
C ALA A 420 -9.76 -0.58 -3.34
N LYS A 421 -10.77 -1.08 -4.08
CA LYS A 421 -11.03 -0.68 -5.48
C LYS A 421 -11.31 0.81 -5.62
N LYS A 422 -12.11 1.38 -4.72
CA LYS A 422 -12.48 2.79 -4.77
C LYS A 422 -11.30 3.70 -4.49
N GLU A 423 -10.50 3.39 -3.48
CA GLU A 423 -9.31 4.19 -3.17
C GLU A 423 -8.26 4.07 -4.27
N PHE A 424 -8.12 2.89 -4.85
CA PHE A 424 -7.27 2.66 -6.00
C PHE A 424 -7.75 3.47 -7.23
N GLU A 425 -9.06 3.47 -7.51
CA GLU A 425 -9.70 4.26 -8.56
C GLU A 425 -9.48 5.76 -8.36
N GLU A 426 -9.71 6.27 -7.14
CA GLU A 426 -9.50 7.67 -6.81
C GLU A 426 -8.05 8.12 -7.04
N TYR A 427 -7.08 7.25 -6.81
CA TYR A 427 -5.67 7.54 -7.05
C TYR A 427 -5.30 7.47 -8.53
N VAL A 428 -5.67 6.40 -9.21
CA VAL A 428 -5.31 6.15 -10.62
C VAL A 428 -6.05 7.10 -11.57
N GLY A 429 -7.31 7.45 -11.24
CA GLY A 429 -8.14 8.32 -12.06
C GLY A 429 -8.27 7.81 -13.50
N THR A 430 -7.87 8.64 -14.48
CA THR A 430 -7.88 8.29 -15.90
C THR A 430 -6.56 7.71 -16.42
N GLY A 431 -5.59 7.49 -15.56
CA GLY A 431 -4.25 7.05 -15.95
C GLY A 431 -4.25 5.74 -16.73
N PHE A 432 -4.97 4.73 -16.28
CA PHE A 432 -5.11 3.44 -16.96
C PHE A 432 -5.77 3.58 -18.33
N ASN A 433 -6.85 4.36 -18.43
CA ASN A 433 -7.54 4.57 -19.70
C ASN A 433 -6.64 5.22 -20.74
N SER A 434 -5.88 6.23 -20.34
CA SER A 434 -4.94 6.94 -21.20
C SER A 434 -3.86 5.99 -21.74
N LEU A 435 -3.31 5.16 -20.85
CA LEU A 435 -2.23 4.24 -21.19
C LEU A 435 -2.75 3.06 -22.04
N LEU A 436 -3.91 2.49 -21.70
CA LEU A 436 -4.57 1.44 -22.50
C LEU A 436 -4.77 1.88 -23.95
N ASN A 437 -5.38 3.05 -24.15
CA ASN A 437 -5.66 3.54 -25.51
C ASN A 437 -4.38 3.90 -26.28
N LYS A 438 -3.34 4.37 -25.57
CA LYS A 438 -2.03 4.56 -26.17
C LYS A 438 -1.44 3.24 -26.67
N ILE A 439 -1.42 2.21 -25.80
CA ILE A 439 -0.88 0.87 -26.15
C ILE A 439 -1.66 0.28 -27.33
N LEU A 440 -3.00 0.30 -27.28
CA LEU A 440 -3.84 -0.21 -28.36
C LEU A 440 -3.56 0.49 -29.69
N LYS A 441 -3.44 1.82 -29.67
CA LYS A 441 -3.12 2.60 -30.86
C LYS A 441 -1.74 2.25 -31.42
N ASP A 442 -0.74 2.16 -30.55
CA ASP A 442 0.64 1.85 -30.93
C ASP A 442 0.77 0.41 -31.45
N CYS A 443 -0.05 -0.51 -30.93
CA CYS A 443 -0.19 -1.87 -31.45
C CYS A 443 -1.04 -1.96 -32.73
N ASN A 444 -1.46 -0.84 -33.32
CA ASN A 444 -2.33 -0.78 -34.51
C ASN A 444 -3.72 -1.42 -34.32
N TYR A 445 -4.19 -1.57 -33.10
CA TYR A 445 -5.55 -2.02 -32.85
C TYR A 445 -6.52 -0.87 -33.08
N ARG A 446 -7.45 -1.07 -34.05
CA ARG A 446 -8.33 0.00 -34.56
C ARG A 446 -9.77 -0.12 -34.09
N SER A 447 -10.12 -1.17 -33.38
CA SER A 447 -11.51 -1.47 -32.99
C SER A 447 -11.78 -0.97 -31.57
N GLY A 448 -12.47 0.16 -31.43
CA GLY A 448 -13.10 0.62 -30.20
C GLY A 448 -12.19 1.42 -29.26
N TYR A 449 -12.81 1.95 -28.22
CA TYR A 449 -12.17 2.69 -27.13
C TYR A 449 -12.09 1.83 -25.87
N ALA A 450 -10.91 1.74 -25.29
CA ALA A 450 -10.69 1.01 -24.05
C ALA A 450 -10.92 1.89 -22.82
N SER A 451 -11.63 1.36 -21.85
CA SER A 451 -11.74 1.94 -20.52
C SER A 451 -11.48 0.87 -19.47
N TRP A 452 -11.01 1.29 -18.31
CA TRP A 452 -10.80 0.40 -17.17
C TRP A 452 -12.01 0.47 -16.23
N ASP A 453 -12.54 -0.68 -15.87
CA ASP A 453 -13.60 -0.78 -14.86
C ASP A 453 -13.00 -1.32 -13.54
N PHE A 454 -12.93 -0.45 -12.54
CA PHE A 454 -12.41 -0.81 -11.22
C PHE A 454 -13.32 -1.78 -10.46
N SER A 455 -14.60 -1.91 -10.82
CA SER A 455 -15.52 -2.84 -10.15
C SER A 455 -15.18 -4.29 -10.47
N ILE A 456 -14.85 -4.58 -11.73
CA ILE A 456 -14.39 -5.90 -12.18
C ILE A 456 -12.87 -6.01 -12.24
N PHE A 457 -12.18 -4.88 -12.10
CA PHE A 457 -10.74 -4.71 -12.21
C PHE A 457 -10.17 -5.25 -13.52
N ASP A 458 -10.78 -4.80 -14.61
CA ASP A 458 -10.50 -5.27 -15.96
C ASP A 458 -10.83 -4.22 -17.03
N ILE A 459 -10.42 -4.51 -18.25
CA ILE A 459 -10.68 -3.67 -19.44
C ILE A 459 -12.09 -3.86 -19.97
N LEU A 460 -12.72 -2.75 -20.35
CA LEU A 460 -13.92 -2.70 -21.20
C LEU A 460 -13.55 -2.17 -22.57
N MET A 461 -14.19 -2.73 -23.60
CA MET A 461 -14.10 -2.22 -24.98
C MET A 461 -15.45 -1.60 -25.35
N ASP A 462 -15.46 -0.28 -25.65
CA ASP A 462 -16.69 0.49 -25.90
C ASP A 462 -17.75 0.35 -24.80
N GLY A 463 -17.30 0.22 -23.54
CA GLY A 463 -18.16 0.04 -22.37
C GLY A 463 -18.67 -1.39 -22.16
N VAL A 464 -18.23 -2.36 -22.96
CA VAL A 464 -18.64 -3.77 -22.86
C VAL A 464 -17.44 -4.61 -22.37
N PRO A 465 -17.64 -5.56 -21.43
CA PRO A 465 -16.58 -6.47 -21.01
C PRO A 465 -15.97 -7.24 -22.19
N LYS A 466 -14.65 -7.46 -22.15
CA LYS A 466 -13.93 -8.21 -23.19
C LYS A 466 -14.49 -9.61 -23.45
N SER A 467 -15.15 -10.21 -22.44
CA SER A 467 -15.83 -11.51 -22.55
C SER A 467 -16.97 -11.52 -23.57
N GLU A 468 -17.66 -10.40 -23.71
CA GLU A 468 -18.81 -10.25 -24.61
C GLU A 468 -18.42 -9.61 -25.94
N ALA A 469 -17.43 -8.71 -25.90
CA ALA A 469 -17.03 -7.90 -27.04
C ALA A 469 -16.09 -8.64 -28.02
N GLN A 470 -15.30 -9.64 -27.53
CA GLN A 470 -14.15 -10.15 -28.28
C GLN A 470 -14.04 -11.68 -28.29
N GLY A 471 -13.62 -12.22 -29.44
CA GLY A 471 -13.23 -13.62 -29.58
C GLY A 471 -11.95 -13.98 -28.83
N LYS A 472 -11.65 -15.30 -28.73
CA LYS A 472 -10.53 -15.84 -27.93
C LYS A 472 -9.18 -15.17 -28.22
N GLY A 473 -8.78 -15.06 -29.48
CA GLY A 473 -7.49 -14.48 -29.86
C GLY A 473 -7.37 -12.99 -29.53
N TYR A 474 -8.43 -12.22 -29.70
CA TYR A 474 -8.44 -10.82 -29.30
C TYR A 474 -8.43 -10.65 -27.78
N ARG A 475 -9.04 -11.57 -27.01
CA ARG A 475 -8.95 -11.55 -25.55
C ARG A 475 -7.50 -11.75 -25.06
N SER A 476 -6.76 -12.67 -25.68
CA SER A 476 -5.35 -12.87 -25.37
C SER A 476 -4.52 -11.61 -25.60
N PHE A 477 -4.77 -10.95 -26.74
CA PHE A 477 -4.16 -9.65 -27.04
C PHE A 477 -4.53 -8.59 -25.99
N LEU A 478 -5.82 -8.43 -25.66
CA LEU A 478 -6.27 -7.44 -24.68
C LEU A 478 -5.71 -7.73 -23.27
N ASN A 479 -5.63 -8.99 -22.88
CA ASN A 479 -5.00 -9.38 -21.61
C ASN A 479 -3.51 -9.05 -21.59
N SER A 480 -2.80 -9.24 -22.70
CA SER A 480 -1.42 -8.81 -22.85
C SER A 480 -1.27 -7.29 -22.79
N VAL A 481 -2.21 -6.53 -23.37
CA VAL A 481 -2.28 -5.06 -23.25
C VAL A 481 -2.51 -4.63 -21.82
N VAL A 482 -3.40 -5.32 -21.08
CA VAL A 482 -3.63 -5.06 -19.65
C VAL A 482 -2.35 -5.30 -18.84
N ALA A 483 -1.67 -6.43 -19.07
CA ALA A 483 -0.40 -6.73 -18.39
C ALA A 483 0.68 -5.67 -18.68
N LEU A 484 0.80 -5.23 -19.93
CA LEU A 484 1.70 -4.16 -20.33
C LEU A 484 1.33 -2.82 -19.69
N MET A 485 0.06 -2.47 -19.67
CA MET A 485 -0.43 -1.25 -19.02
C MET A 485 -0.04 -1.22 -17.54
N LEU A 486 -0.31 -2.31 -16.84
CA LEU A 486 0.07 -2.43 -15.43
C LEU A 486 1.59 -2.35 -15.26
N TYR A 487 2.35 -3.10 -16.04
CA TYR A 487 3.81 -3.05 -15.98
C TYR A 487 4.34 -1.63 -16.19
N GLN A 488 3.90 -0.91 -17.20
CA GLN A 488 4.35 0.45 -17.45
C GLN A 488 3.91 1.43 -16.36
N TYR A 489 2.68 1.29 -15.88
CA TYR A 489 2.17 2.15 -14.82
C TYR A 489 2.94 1.96 -13.51
N PHE A 490 3.18 0.70 -13.11
CA PHE A 490 3.91 0.35 -11.89
C PHE A 490 5.44 0.48 -12.00
N ASN A 491 5.96 0.83 -13.15
CA ASN A 491 7.39 1.13 -13.35
C ASN A 491 7.63 2.57 -13.82
N SER A 492 6.60 3.44 -13.76
CA SER A 492 6.75 4.87 -14.01
C SER A 492 7.59 5.55 -12.91
N ASP A 493 8.03 6.79 -13.15
CA ASP A 493 8.89 7.48 -12.20
C ASP A 493 8.15 8.01 -10.96
N ASP A 494 6.81 8.06 -11.02
CA ASP A 494 5.96 8.60 -9.95
C ASP A 494 5.52 7.55 -8.91
N VAL A 495 5.87 6.27 -9.09
CA VAL A 495 5.48 5.19 -8.16
C VAL A 495 6.43 5.09 -6.97
N PHE A 496 5.88 4.70 -5.83
CA PHE A 496 6.67 4.53 -4.61
C PHE A 496 7.67 3.37 -4.73
N LEU A 497 7.25 2.24 -5.31
CA LEU A 497 8.09 1.06 -5.54
C LEU A 497 7.82 0.47 -6.91
N LYS A 498 8.89 0.21 -7.65
CA LYS A 498 8.83 -0.42 -8.97
C LYS A 498 8.90 -1.94 -8.85
N THR A 499 8.15 -2.63 -9.70
CA THR A 499 8.15 -4.10 -9.72
C THR A 499 9.24 -4.69 -10.62
N GLY A 500 9.59 -3.99 -11.68
CA GLY A 500 10.74 -4.29 -12.54
C GLY A 500 10.60 -5.56 -13.42
N ILE A 501 9.52 -6.33 -13.34
CA ILE A 501 9.37 -7.59 -14.07
C ILE A 501 8.00 -7.72 -14.71
N LEU A 502 7.97 -8.32 -15.92
CA LEU A 502 6.75 -8.77 -16.61
C LEU A 502 7.03 -10.11 -17.32
N MET A 503 6.16 -11.07 -17.11
CA MET A 503 6.23 -12.39 -17.75
C MET A 503 4.89 -12.70 -18.42
N ILE A 504 4.90 -12.99 -19.72
CA ILE A 504 3.69 -13.38 -20.46
C ILE A 504 3.97 -14.65 -21.26
N ASP A 505 3.12 -15.64 -21.06
CA ASP A 505 3.13 -16.85 -21.88
C ASP A 505 2.08 -16.76 -23.00
N THR A 506 2.54 -16.85 -24.20
CA THR A 506 1.73 -16.90 -25.44
C THR A 506 0.77 -15.71 -25.56
N PRO A 507 1.28 -14.45 -25.63
CA PRO A 507 0.48 -13.22 -25.56
C PRO A 507 -0.63 -13.10 -26.61
N LEU A 508 -0.58 -13.87 -27.67
CA LEU A 508 -1.52 -13.85 -28.80
C LEU A 508 -2.20 -15.22 -29.03
N LEU A 509 -2.40 -15.99 -27.94
CA LEU A 509 -3.01 -17.32 -28.03
C LEU A 509 -4.35 -17.30 -28.78
N GLY A 510 -4.45 -18.06 -29.85
CA GLY A 510 -5.69 -18.19 -30.66
C GLY A 510 -5.97 -17.03 -31.61
N LEU A 511 -5.06 -16.08 -31.80
CA LEU A 511 -5.25 -14.96 -32.73
C LEU A 511 -5.25 -15.42 -34.21
N ASP A 512 -4.48 -16.45 -34.53
CA ASP A 512 -4.40 -17.02 -35.90
C ASP A 512 -5.69 -17.78 -36.33
N GLU A 513 -6.57 -18.08 -35.38
CA GLU A 513 -7.86 -18.76 -35.65
C GLU A 513 -8.95 -17.76 -36.02
N SER A 514 -8.67 -16.45 -36.04
CA SER A 514 -9.63 -15.41 -36.46
C SER A 514 -9.71 -15.34 -37.97
N GLU A 515 -10.94 -15.11 -38.49
CA GLU A 515 -11.23 -15.05 -39.96
C GLU A 515 -10.55 -13.86 -40.66
N ASP A 516 -10.08 -12.82 -39.94
CA ASP A 516 -9.43 -11.62 -40.49
C ASP A 516 -7.89 -11.70 -40.37
N THR A 517 -7.27 -12.43 -41.30
CA THR A 517 -5.80 -12.65 -41.29
C THR A 517 -4.94 -11.38 -41.39
N LEU A 518 -5.43 -10.34 -42.10
CA LEU A 518 -4.68 -9.07 -42.26
C LEU A 518 -4.65 -8.21 -41.00
N ASP A 519 -5.73 -8.14 -40.24
CA ASP A 519 -5.77 -7.39 -38.99
C ASP A 519 -4.99 -8.13 -37.90
N GLY A 520 -5.05 -9.47 -37.84
CA GLY A 520 -4.28 -10.28 -36.91
C GLY A 520 -2.77 -10.11 -37.07
N GLU A 521 -2.26 -10.16 -38.30
CA GLU A 521 -0.82 -9.94 -38.57
C GLU A 521 -0.36 -8.52 -38.22
N THR A 522 -1.22 -7.53 -38.43
CA THR A 522 -0.93 -6.13 -38.08
C THR A 522 -0.82 -5.93 -36.57
N ILE A 523 -1.74 -6.53 -35.81
CA ILE A 523 -1.76 -6.50 -34.33
C ILE A 523 -0.57 -7.27 -33.78
N LYS A 524 -0.29 -8.47 -34.32
CA LYS A 524 0.86 -9.30 -33.95
C LYS A 524 2.17 -8.49 -34.07
N LYS A 525 2.39 -7.88 -35.24
CA LYS A 525 3.57 -7.05 -35.49
C LYS A 525 3.57 -5.81 -34.59
N GLY A 526 2.43 -5.17 -34.37
CA GLY A 526 2.28 -4.01 -33.50
C GLY A 526 2.62 -4.32 -32.06
N LEU A 527 2.11 -5.44 -31.50
CA LEU A 527 2.41 -5.83 -30.12
C LEU A 527 3.88 -6.13 -29.90
N TYR A 528 4.51 -6.91 -30.80
CA TYR A 528 5.94 -7.22 -30.65
C TYR A 528 6.82 -5.99 -30.86
N GLN A 529 6.46 -5.08 -31.79
CA GLN A 529 7.15 -3.80 -31.91
C GLN A 529 6.99 -2.96 -30.65
N TYR A 530 5.80 -2.98 -30.04
CA TYR A 530 5.56 -2.27 -28.79
C TYR A 530 6.43 -2.81 -27.65
N PHE A 531 6.59 -4.13 -27.51
CA PHE A 531 7.53 -4.74 -26.55
C PHE A 531 8.96 -4.23 -26.77
N ILE A 532 9.40 -4.14 -28.01
CA ILE A 532 10.75 -3.68 -28.37
C ILE A 532 10.93 -2.20 -28.00
N ASP A 533 9.97 -1.36 -28.38
CA ASP A 533 10.06 0.09 -28.20
C ASP A 533 9.95 0.49 -26.72
N HIS A 534 9.32 -0.35 -25.89
CA HIS A 534 9.08 -0.10 -24.48
C HIS A 534 9.75 -1.11 -23.54
N LYS A 535 10.84 -1.73 -23.99
CA LYS A 535 11.60 -2.70 -23.18
C LYS A 535 12.20 -2.13 -21.89
N GLY A 536 12.30 -0.83 -21.75
CA GLY A 536 12.49 -0.03 -20.54
C GLY A 536 13.60 -0.46 -19.56
N LYS A 537 13.52 0.04 -18.34
CA LYS A 537 14.30 -0.43 -17.20
C LYS A 537 13.52 -1.56 -16.52
N GLY A 538 14.09 -2.74 -16.42
CA GLY A 538 13.46 -3.93 -15.86
C GLY A 538 13.54 -5.09 -16.85
N GLN A 539 12.90 -6.19 -16.52
CA GLN A 539 12.96 -7.42 -17.30
C GLN A 539 11.59 -7.83 -17.81
N VAL A 540 11.45 -7.94 -19.12
CA VAL A 540 10.25 -8.43 -19.79
C VAL A 540 10.58 -9.77 -20.43
N ILE A 541 9.86 -10.82 -20.07
CA ILE A 541 10.06 -12.17 -20.58
C ILE A 541 8.80 -12.62 -21.29
N ILE A 542 8.90 -12.81 -22.60
CA ILE A 542 7.80 -13.27 -23.46
C ILE A 542 8.13 -14.69 -23.92
N VAL A 543 7.21 -15.59 -23.68
CA VAL A 543 7.25 -16.95 -24.22
C VAL A 543 6.20 -17.08 -25.31
N ASP A 544 6.59 -17.55 -26.50
CA ASP A 544 5.61 -17.75 -27.56
C ASP A 544 5.96 -18.89 -28.54
N ASN A 545 5.01 -19.27 -29.34
CA ASN A 545 5.20 -20.21 -30.41
C ASN A 545 5.89 -19.53 -31.62
N LEU A 546 6.77 -20.26 -32.29
CA LEU A 546 7.59 -19.75 -33.38
C LEU A 546 6.77 -19.09 -34.52
N ASN A 547 5.57 -19.61 -34.79
CA ASN A 547 4.65 -19.10 -35.81
C ASN A 547 3.88 -17.83 -35.36
N MET A 548 3.85 -17.57 -34.07
CA MET A 548 3.17 -16.37 -33.51
C MET A 548 4.10 -15.15 -33.48
N ILE A 549 5.40 -15.36 -33.59
CA ILE A 549 6.40 -14.29 -33.54
C ILE A 549 6.54 -13.68 -34.96
N PRO A 550 6.34 -12.38 -35.11
CA PRO A 550 6.45 -11.72 -36.41
C PRO A 550 7.91 -11.65 -36.87
N ALA A 551 8.12 -11.57 -38.18
CA ALA A 551 9.45 -11.40 -38.77
C ALA A 551 9.98 -9.97 -38.51
N LEU A 552 10.55 -9.77 -37.31
CA LEU A 552 11.23 -8.57 -36.90
C LEU A 552 12.71 -8.88 -36.65
N ASP A 553 13.59 -7.91 -36.87
CA ASP A 553 15.00 -8.06 -36.56
C ASP A 553 15.24 -7.75 -35.07
N PHE A 554 15.03 -8.74 -34.23
CA PHE A 554 15.14 -8.64 -32.78
C PHE A 554 16.59 -8.39 -32.32
N GLU A 555 17.57 -9.03 -32.97
CA GLU A 555 18.99 -8.89 -32.61
C GLU A 555 19.49 -7.48 -32.89
N ALA A 556 19.16 -6.90 -34.05
CA ALA A 556 19.52 -5.52 -34.35
C ALA A 556 18.91 -4.50 -33.40
N GLN A 557 17.81 -4.88 -32.74
CA GLN A 557 17.12 -4.05 -31.74
C GLN A 557 17.52 -4.37 -30.30
N GLY A 558 18.54 -5.20 -30.08
CA GLY A 558 19.07 -5.54 -28.76
C GLY A 558 18.06 -6.34 -27.90
N VAL A 559 17.37 -7.29 -28.52
CA VAL A 559 16.44 -8.20 -27.84
C VAL A 559 17.09 -9.59 -27.77
N LYS A 560 17.11 -10.16 -26.59
CA LYS A 560 17.57 -11.55 -26.38
C LYS A 560 16.53 -12.53 -26.89
N VAL A 561 16.88 -13.36 -27.86
CA VAL A 561 16.00 -14.40 -28.40
C VAL A 561 16.57 -15.77 -28.12
N THR A 562 15.84 -16.60 -27.38
CA THR A 562 16.19 -17.99 -27.11
C THR A 562 15.22 -18.89 -27.87
N THR A 563 15.75 -19.77 -28.74
CA THR A 563 14.93 -20.66 -29.57
C THR A 563 15.07 -22.12 -29.17
N TYR A 564 13.94 -22.77 -28.91
CA TYR A 564 13.87 -24.20 -28.61
C TYR A 564 13.33 -25.00 -29.79
N TYR A 565 14.02 -26.07 -30.13
CA TYR A 565 13.69 -26.98 -31.25
C TYR A 565 13.10 -28.31 -30.76
N LYS A 566 12.33 -29.00 -31.59
CA LYS A 566 11.77 -30.34 -31.30
C LYS A 566 12.71 -31.48 -31.63
N ASP A 567 13.72 -31.22 -32.43
CA ASP A 567 14.72 -32.16 -32.93
C ASP A 567 16.10 -31.70 -32.44
N GLU A 568 16.98 -32.65 -32.20
CA GLU A 568 18.39 -32.36 -31.96
C GLU A 568 18.98 -31.82 -33.26
N ARG A 569 19.53 -30.60 -33.19
CA ARG A 569 20.29 -29.98 -34.26
C ARG A 569 21.70 -29.68 -33.75
N ASP A 570 22.67 -29.59 -34.65
CA ASP A 570 24.06 -29.28 -34.28
C ASP A 570 24.11 -28.01 -33.39
N GLY A 571 24.58 -28.20 -32.15
CA GLY A 571 24.67 -27.12 -31.15
C GLY A 571 23.39 -26.78 -30.38
N HIS A 572 22.28 -27.51 -30.61
CA HIS A 572 21.02 -27.25 -29.91
C HIS A 572 20.48 -28.50 -29.23
N THR A 573 19.96 -28.35 -28.02
CA THR A 573 19.29 -29.42 -27.27
C THR A 573 17.79 -29.45 -27.55
N TYR A 574 17.17 -30.60 -27.42
CA TYR A 574 15.73 -30.78 -27.57
C TYR A 574 14.96 -30.13 -26.43
N GLY A 575 14.37 -28.94 -26.68
CA GLY A 575 13.57 -28.22 -25.72
C GLY A 575 14.32 -27.80 -24.46
N PHE A 576 13.58 -27.23 -23.50
CA PHE A 576 14.13 -26.75 -22.21
C PHE A 576 14.52 -27.93 -21.28
N MET A 577 13.76 -29.01 -21.30
CA MET A 577 14.01 -30.21 -20.48
C MET A 577 14.21 -31.46 -21.36
N PRO A 578 15.40 -31.62 -21.94
CA PRO A 578 15.62 -32.64 -22.98
C PRO A 578 15.55 -34.08 -22.47
N SER A 579 15.85 -34.34 -21.19
CA SER A 579 15.91 -35.67 -20.62
C SER A 579 14.55 -36.30 -20.30
N TRP A 580 13.52 -35.46 -19.99
CA TRP A 580 12.26 -35.99 -19.47
C TRP A 580 11.44 -36.84 -20.47
N ARG A 581 11.70 -36.73 -21.77
CA ARG A 581 10.99 -37.53 -22.78
C ARG A 581 11.71 -38.82 -23.16
N LYS A 582 13.00 -38.93 -22.87
CA LYS A 582 13.76 -40.14 -23.20
C LYS A 582 13.39 -41.32 -22.32
N ASP A 583 12.96 -41.08 -21.08
CA ASP A 583 12.74 -42.10 -20.06
C ASP A 583 11.26 -42.45 -19.80
N LEU A 584 10.32 -41.78 -20.45
CA LEU A 584 8.89 -42.08 -20.32
C LEU A 584 8.51 -43.31 -21.17
N PRO A 585 7.70 -44.25 -20.65
CA PRO A 585 7.09 -45.30 -21.44
C PRO A 585 6.38 -44.76 -22.67
N LYS A 586 6.41 -45.47 -23.78
CA LYS A 586 5.82 -45.00 -25.05
C LYS A 586 4.34 -44.61 -24.95
N GLU A 587 3.62 -45.10 -23.95
CA GLU A 587 2.20 -44.81 -23.68
C GLU A 587 1.96 -43.46 -23.00
N THR A 588 2.99 -42.83 -22.44
CA THR A 588 2.88 -41.53 -21.74
C THR A 588 3.51 -40.36 -22.52
N ARG A 589 3.89 -40.56 -23.78
CA ARG A 589 4.60 -39.58 -24.63
C ARG A 589 3.67 -38.74 -25.52
N GLN A 590 2.35 -38.66 -25.18
CA GLN A 590 1.39 -37.78 -25.88
C GLN A 590 1.38 -36.38 -25.29
#